data_b05a8a65e633ba7de408d645b5c0a296
#
_entry.id   b05a8a65e633ba7de408d645b5c0a296
#
_cell.length_a   1.000
_cell.length_b   1.000
_cell.length_c   1.000
_cell.angle_alpha   90.00
_cell.angle_beta   90.00
_cell.angle_gamma   90.00
#
_symmetry.space_group_name_H-M   'P 1'
#
loop_
_entity.id
_entity.type
_entity.pdbx_description
1 polymer ?
#
loop_
_entity_poly.entity_id
_entity_poly.type
_entity_poly.pdbx_seq_one_letter_code
_entity_poly.pdbx_strand_id
1 'polypeptide(L)'
;MLRQVESLTSNKQGCQSIIVDRIGYDKEGHTVYTKLGNGTETTYTYDKQRERLQVMNLTADGQTVMENRYRYDAVDNILGITNAANPTSLTKLNKAKLGGRSHYGANGTGRFADCILWIQEFDLGNVDNTVQRDYMGDNYGSFNIFVSDNQLYVELRLDVTNRSEDELSETIAHELALHGSYISKYVEAYRENKDNPVKASEIISRMMSQDPHGNKDHADLKDNNQSNIGVVNYLNTMKEMGLKPQKQVKE
;
A
#
# COMPACT_ATOMS: atom_id res chain seq x y z
N MET A 1 7.49 -21.58 -37.61
CA MET A 1 7.83 -21.88 -36.22
C MET A 1 8.64 -20.69 -35.68
N LEU A 2 8.08 -19.91 -34.79
CA LEU A 2 8.83 -18.80 -34.13
C LEU A 2 9.92 -19.43 -33.24
N ARG A 3 11.16 -19.04 -33.44
CA ARG A 3 12.26 -19.45 -32.55
C ARG A 3 12.23 -18.52 -31.36
N GLN A 4 12.02 -19.07 -30.18
CA GLN A 4 12.09 -18.35 -28.92
C GLN A 4 13.45 -18.55 -28.26
N VAL A 5 13.89 -17.56 -27.47
CA VAL A 5 15.17 -17.65 -26.75
C VAL A 5 14.98 -18.52 -25.52
N GLU A 6 15.73 -19.60 -25.40
CA GLU A 6 15.62 -20.56 -24.29
C GLU A 6 16.66 -20.31 -23.19
N SER A 7 17.81 -19.71 -23.53
CA SER A 7 18.88 -19.38 -22.59
C SER A 7 19.75 -18.24 -23.10
N LEU A 8 20.53 -17.62 -22.22
CA LEU A 8 21.47 -16.55 -22.52
C LEU A 8 22.78 -16.77 -21.76
N THR A 9 23.88 -16.81 -22.50
CA THR A 9 25.23 -16.89 -21.93
C THR A 9 26.08 -15.69 -22.37
N SER A 10 26.99 -15.26 -21.51
CA SER A 10 28.00 -14.27 -21.83
C SER A 10 29.36 -14.93 -21.97
N ASN A 11 30.13 -14.51 -22.97
CA ASN A 11 31.55 -14.89 -23.13
C ASN A 11 32.41 -13.62 -23.09
N LYS A 12 32.65 -13.12 -21.87
CA LYS A 12 33.46 -11.92 -21.67
C LYS A 12 34.90 -12.33 -21.26
N GLN A 13 35.88 -11.88 -22.01
CA GLN A 13 37.32 -12.13 -21.76
C GLN A 13 37.68 -13.62 -21.61
N GLY A 14 37.00 -14.49 -22.38
CA GLY A 14 37.25 -15.93 -22.33
C GLY A 14 36.56 -16.66 -21.16
N CYS A 15 35.89 -15.95 -20.27
CA CYS A 15 35.10 -16.55 -19.21
C CYS A 15 33.64 -16.65 -19.64
N GLN A 16 33.13 -17.87 -19.75
CA GLN A 16 31.70 -18.13 -20.02
C GLN A 16 30.91 -18.04 -18.72
N SER A 17 29.85 -17.24 -18.72
CA SER A 17 28.89 -17.14 -17.60
C SER A 17 27.46 -17.29 -18.11
N ILE A 18 26.64 -17.98 -17.33
CA ILE A 18 25.21 -18.10 -17.61
C ILE A 18 24.51 -16.87 -17.05
N ILE A 19 23.84 -16.10 -17.90
CA ILE A 19 23.03 -14.95 -17.49
C ILE A 19 21.60 -15.44 -17.24
N VAL A 20 21.03 -16.17 -18.23
CA VAL A 20 19.73 -16.82 -18.12
C VAL A 20 19.91 -18.31 -18.42
N ASP A 21 19.65 -19.14 -17.44
CA ASP A 21 19.80 -20.60 -17.55
C ASP A 21 18.67 -21.21 -18.40
N ARG A 22 17.43 -20.76 -18.15
CA ARG A 22 16.26 -21.27 -18.86
C ARG A 22 15.15 -20.22 -18.98
N ILE A 23 14.47 -20.21 -20.13
CA ILE A 23 13.21 -19.52 -20.34
C ILE A 23 12.19 -20.55 -20.83
N GLY A 24 11.01 -20.59 -20.19
CA GLY A 24 9.89 -21.43 -20.60
C GLY A 24 8.75 -20.57 -21.13
N TYR A 25 8.05 -21.08 -22.16
CA TYR A 25 6.94 -20.41 -22.80
C TYR A 25 5.69 -21.30 -22.81
N ASP A 26 4.52 -20.68 -22.80
CA ASP A 26 3.28 -21.38 -23.09
C ASP A 26 3.05 -21.55 -24.60
N LYS A 27 1.92 -22.15 -24.95
CA LYS A 27 1.57 -22.39 -26.36
C LYS A 27 1.20 -21.12 -27.15
N GLU A 28 0.84 -20.04 -26.41
CA GLU A 28 0.57 -18.71 -26.97
C GLU A 28 1.84 -17.89 -27.14
N GLY A 29 2.95 -18.31 -26.54
CA GLY A 29 4.25 -17.66 -26.63
C GLY A 29 4.57 -16.71 -25.47
N HIS A 30 3.74 -16.69 -24.42
CA HIS A 30 4.05 -15.93 -23.23
C HIS A 30 5.16 -16.62 -22.43
N THR A 31 6.06 -15.82 -21.84
CA THR A 31 7.05 -16.35 -20.90
C THR A 31 6.35 -16.78 -19.62
N VAL A 32 6.40 -18.07 -19.28
CA VAL A 32 5.82 -18.62 -18.04
C VAL A 32 6.85 -18.95 -16.96
N TYR A 33 8.11 -19.02 -17.35
CA TYR A 33 9.20 -19.36 -16.45
C TYR A 33 10.52 -18.74 -16.91
N THR A 34 11.31 -18.25 -15.95
CA THR A 34 12.67 -17.80 -16.19
C THR A 34 13.56 -18.22 -15.01
N LYS A 35 14.70 -18.83 -15.32
CA LYS A 35 15.75 -19.13 -14.33
C LYS A 35 17.01 -18.36 -14.69
N LEU A 36 17.51 -17.58 -13.75
CA LEU A 36 18.74 -16.82 -13.91
C LEU A 36 19.97 -17.65 -13.52
N GLY A 37 21.15 -17.26 -14.01
CA GLY A 37 22.40 -17.93 -13.71
C GLY A 37 22.83 -17.86 -12.24
N ASN A 38 22.22 -16.98 -11.45
CA ASN A 38 22.41 -16.90 -10.00
C ASN A 38 21.46 -17.82 -9.20
N GLY A 39 20.67 -18.65 -9.89
CA GLY A 39 19.72 -19.57 -9.26
C GLY A 39 18.35 -19.00 -8.95
N THR A 40 18.12 -17.70 -9.17
CA THR A 40 16.79 -17.10 -8.98
C THR A 40 15.83 -17.58 -10.06
N GLU A 41 14.61 -17.91 -9.67
CA GLU A 41 13.56 -18.39 -10.57
C GLU A 41 12.34 -17.46 -10.54
N THR A 42 11.77 -17.18 -11.70
CA THR A 42 10.53 -16.40 -11.82
C THR A 42 9.48 -17.20 -12.59
N THR A 43 8.27 -17.30 -12.05
CA THR A 43 7.12 -17.88 -12.73
C THR A 43 6.09 -16.81 -13.00
N TYR A 44 5.37 -16.97 -14.12
CA TYR A 44 4.35 -16.04 -14.57
C TYR A 44 3.05 -16.79 -14.84
N THR A 45 1.93 -16.25 -14.37
CA THR A 45 0.60 -16.79 -14.62
C THR A 45 -0.26 -15.75 -15.31
N TYR A 46 -0.93 -16.15 -16.38
CA TYR A 46 -1.75 -15.28 -17.20
C TYR A 46 -3.24 -15.62 -17.11
N ASP A 47 -4.08 -14.60 -17.28
CA ASP A 47 -5.51 -14.72 -17.45
C ASP A 47 -5.82 -15.45 -18.78
N LYS A 48 -6.61 -16.53 -18.70
CA LYS A 48 -6.92 -17.36 -19.88
C LYS A 48 -7.80 -16.67 -20.93
N GLN A 49 -8.51 -15.62 -20.56
CA GLN A 49 -9.45 -14.95 -21.47
C GLN A 49 -8.82 -13.75 -22.16
N ARG A 50 -7.97 -13.01 -21.44
CA ARG A 50 -7.37 -11.76 -21.91
C ARG A 50 -5.86 -11.78 -21.97
N GLU A 51 -5.24 -12.91 -21.62
CA GLU A 51 -3.79 -13.12 -21.68
C GLU A 51 -2.98 -12.10 -20.84
N ARG A 52 -3.63 -11.52 -19.81
CA ARG A 52 -3.00 -10.54 -18.92
C ARG A 52 -2.21 -11.23 -17.82
N LEU A 53 -1.08 -10.66 -17.43
CA LEU A 53 -0.30 -11.16 -16.33
C LEU A 53 -1.09 -11.06 -15.01
N GLN A 54 -1.41 -12.18 -14.38
CA GLN A 54 -2.12 -12.23 -13.10
C GLN A 54 -1.17 -12.32 -11.93
N VAL A 55 -0.15 -13.17 -12.04
CA VAL A 55 0.81 -13.41 -10.96
C VAL A 55 2.22 -13.48 -11.53
N MET A 56 3.15 -12.84 -10.86
CA MET A 56 4.58 -13.01 -11.04
C MET A 56 5.19 -13.41 -9.70
N ASN A 57 5.77 -14.61 -9.63
CA ASN A 57 6.39 -15.13 -8.42
C ASN A 57 7.90 -15.27 -8.64
N LEU A 58 8.69 -14.67 -7.75
CA LEU A 58 10.14 -14.76 -7.70
C LEU A 58 10.56 -15.60 -6.51
N THR A 59 11.37 -16.63 -6.77
CA THR A 59 11.97 -17.49 -5.75
C THR A 59 13.49 -17.39 -5.77
N ALA A 60 14.09 -17.42 -4.59
CA ALA A 60 15.51 -17.57 -4.39
C ALA A 60 15.75 -18.63 -3.31
N ASP A 61 16.70 -19.53 -3.54
CA ASP A 61 17.01 -20.65 -2.64
C ASP A 61 15.78 -21.48 -2.24
N GLY A 62 14.83 -21.64 -3.17
CA GLY A 62 13.59 -22.37 -2.96
C GLY A 62 12.53 -21.67 -2.11
N GLN A 63 12.76 -20.40 -1.74
CA GLN A 63 11.80 -19.58 -1.00
C GLN A 63 11.24 -18.46 -1.88
N THR A 64 9.94 -18.19 -1.77
CA THR A 64 9.33 -17.06 -2.43
C THR A 64 9.77 -15.75 -1.76
N VAL A 65 10.46 -14.89 -2.51
CA VAL A 65 10.92 -13.59 -2.05
C VAL A 65 10.03 -12.45 -2.53
N MET A 66 9.28 -12.67 -3.63
CA MET A 66 8.31 -11.72 -4.15
C MET A 66 7.20 -12.47 -4.90
N GLU A 67 5.96 -12.13 -4.64
CA GLU A 67 4.81 -12.61 -5.41
C GLU A 67 3.89 -11.44 -5.72
N ASN A 68 4.02 -10.85 -6.90
CA ASN A 68 3.16 -9.78 -7.37
C ASN A 68 1.89 -10.33 -8.00
N ARG A 69 0.74 -9.88 -7.50
CA ARG A 69 -0.58 -10.14 -8.07
C ARG A 69 -1.14 -8.86 -8.66
N TYR A 70 -1.59 -8.94 -9.89
CA TYR A 70 -2.06 -7.79 -10.67
C TYR A 70 -3.58 -7.78 -10.75
N ARG A 71 -4.17 -6.60 -10.65
CA ARG A 71 -5.60 -6.38 -10.90
C ARG A 71 -5.76 -5.36 -12.01
N TYR A 72 -6.78 -5.57 -12.83
CA TYR A 72 -7.04 -4.76 -14.02
C TYR A 72 -8.48 -4.28 -14.05
N ASP A 73 -8.73 -3.17 -14.73
CA ASP A 73 -10.06 -2.73 -15.12
C ASP A 73 -10.55 -3.44 -16.40
N ALA A 74 -11.73 -3.01 -16.90
CA ALA A 74 -12.32 -3.57 -18.09
C ALA A 74 -11.57 -3.27 -19.40
N VAL A 75 -10.68 -2.27 -19.39
CA VAL A 75 -9.88 -1.83 -20.54
C VAL A 75 -8.38 -2.06 -20.35
N ASP A 76 -8.04 -3.01 -19.45
CA ASP A 76 -6.69 -3.54 -19.21
C ASP A 76 -5.70 -2.58 -18.52
N ASN A 77 -6.19 -1.48 -17.91
CA ASN A 77 -5.34 -0.69 -17.02
C ASN A 77 -5.09 -1.44 -15.71
N ILE A 78 -3.86 -1.35 -15.20
CA ILE A 78 -3.51 -1.92 -13.90
C ILE A 78 -4.15 -1.08 -12.79
N LEU A 79 -5.10 -1.66 -12.07
CA LEU A 79 -5.75 -1.06 -10.90
C LEU A 79 -4.95 -1.24 -9.61
N GLY A 80 -4.04 -2.19 -9.58
CA GLY A 80 -3.21 -2.43 -8.41
C GLY A 80 -2.30 -3.63 -8.55
N ILE A 81 -1.19 -3.58 -7.81
CA ILE A 81 -0.21 -4.66 -7.67
C ILE A 81 -0.07 -4.96 -6.19
N THR A 82 -0.12 -6.23 -5.82
CA THR A 82 0.01 -6.70 -4.43
C THR A 82 1.18 -7.66 -4.34
N ASN A 83 2.11 -7.45 -3.41
CA ASN A 83 3.14 -8.44 -3.11
C ASN A 83 2.60 -9.42 -2.05
N ALA A 84 2.22 -10.63 -2.48
CA ALA A 84 1.65 -11.63 -1.59
C ALA A 84 2.71 -12.42 -0.79
N ALA A 85 3.97 -12.40 -1.21
CA ALA A 85 5.08 -13.02 -0.45
C ALA A 85 5.43 -12.19 0.80
N ASN A 86 5.28 -10.85 0.69
CA ASN A 86 5.40 -9.94 1.83
C ASN A 86 4.21 -8.98 1.83
N PRO A 87 3.02 -9.44 2.23
CA PRO A 87 1.79 -8.65 2.15
C PRO A 87 1.67 -7.64 3.29
N THR A 88 2.76 -6.97 3.64
CA THR A 88 2.85 -6.12 4.84
C THR A 88 1.68 -5.16 4.95
N SER A 89 1.51 -4.27 3.98
CA SER A 89 0.48 -3.23 4.05
C SER A 89 -0.94 -3.79 3.91
N LEU A 90 -1.16 -4.74 2.99
CA LEU A 90 -2.50 -5.30 2.79
C LEU A 90 -2.93 -6.18 3.96
N THR A 91 -2.02 -7.01 4.48
CA THR A 91 -2.32 -7.87 5.64
C THR A 91 -2.58 -7.03 6.88
N LYS A 92 -1.77 -6.01 7.15
CA LYS A 92 -1.96 -5.07 8.25
C LYS A 92 -3.27 -4.30 8.11
N LEU A 93 -3.59 -3.83 6.90
CA LEU A 93 -4.84 -3.13 6.63
C LEU A 93 -6.06 -4.04 6.83
N ASN A 94 -5.99 -5.30 6.38
CA ASN A 94 -7.04 -6.29 6.60
C ASN A 94 -7.17 -6.65 8.09
N LYS A 95 -6.04 -6.79 8.80
CA LYS A 95 -6.02 -7.04 10.25
C LYS A 95 -6.67 -5.89 11.01
N ALA A 96 -6.40 -4.65 10.62
CA ALA A 96 -7.05 -3.47 11.18
C ALA A 96 -8.53 -3.32 10.78
N LYS A 97 -9.07 -4.22 9.94
CA LYS A 97 -10.50 -4.28 9.52
C LYS A 97 -11.05 -2.96 8.99
N LEU A 98 -10.22 -2.18 8.33
CA LEU A 98 -10.56 -0.85 7.84
C LEU A 98 -11.21 -0.86 6.45
N GLY A 99 -11.54 -2.06 5.92
CA GLY A 99 -12.33 -2.21 4.69
C GLY A 99 -11.62 -1.76 3.41
N GLY A 100 -10.35 -1.40 3.48
CA GLY A 100 -9.56 -1.08 2.30
C GLY A 100 -9.08 -2.35 1.61
N ARG A 101 -9.20 -2.43 0.31
CA ARG A 101 -8.59 -3.52 -0.50
C ARG A 101 -7.28 -3.12 -1.12
N SER A 102 -6.81 -1.96 -0.81
CA SER A 102 -5.76 -1.38 -1.61
C SER A 102 -4.60 -0.92 -0.79
N HIS A 103 -3.48 -1.12 -1.38
CA HIS A 103 -2.29 -0.38 -1.12
C HIS A 103 -1.78 0.09 -2.49
N TYR A 104 -0.99 1.15 -2.50
CA TYR A 104 -0.42 1.71 -3.72
C TYR A 104 -1.43 2.10 -4.79
N GLY A 105 -2.47 2.87 -4.40
CA GLY A 105 -3.31 3.58 -5.34
C GLY A 105 -4.54 2.86 -5.87
N ALA A 106 -5.03 1.81 -5.20
CA ALA A 106 -6.33 1.24 -5.56
C ALA A 106 -7.48 1.92 -4.79
N ASN A 107 -8.71 1.86 -5.35
CA ASN A 107 -9.89 2.40 -4.71
C ASN A 107 -10.13 1.78 -3.33
N GLY A 108 -10.38 2.60 -2.33
CA GLY A 108 -10.80 2.18 -1.00
C GLY A 108 -12.18 1.53 -1.01
N THR A 109 -12.57 0.96 0.13
CA THR A 109 -13.90 0.40 0.37
C THR A 109 -14.51 0.99 1.63
N GLY A 110 -15.81 0.80 1.83
CA GLY A 110 -16.51 1.38 2.97
C GLY A 110 -16.43 2.91 2.95
N ARG A 111 -15.97 3.53 4.05
CA ARG A 111 -15.83 4.99 4.16
C ARG A 111 -14.81 5.60 3.17
N PHE A 112 -13.93 4.79 2.60
CA PHE A 112 -12.91 5.21 1.63
C PHE A 112 -13.28 4.84 0.19
N ALA A 113 -14.55 4.53 -0.11
CA ALA A 113 -14.98 3.99 -1.40
C ALA A 113 -14.68 4.89 -2.60
N ASP A 114 -14.72 6.21 -2.41
CA ASP A 114 -14.46 7.19 -3.46
C ASP A 114 -13.10 7.86 -3.36
N CYS A 115 -12.18 7.22 -2.65
CA CYS A 115 -10.81 7.68 -2.46
C CYS A 115 -9.84 6.64 -3.01
N ILE A 116 -8.69 7.12 -3.45
CA ILE A 116 -7.53 6.27 -3.65
C ILE A 116 -6.78 6.20 -2.31
N LEU A 117 -6.72 5.02 -1.72
CA LEU A 117 -5.96 4.80 -0.50
C LEU A 117 -4.51 4.49 -0.89
N TRP A 118 -3.61 5.39 -0.54
CA TRP A 118 -2.18 5.29 -0.85
C TRP A 118 -1.38 5.08 0.43
N ILE A 119 -0.80 3.89 0.57
CA ILE A 119 0.01 3.54 1.74
C ILE A 119 1.48 3.58 1.34
N GLN A 120 2.27 4.34 2.07
CA GLN A 120 3.72 4.42 1.93
C GLN A 120 4.39 3.88 3.21
N GLU A 121 5.30 2.95 3.03
CA GLU A 121 6.12 2.39 4.11
C GLU A 121 7.54 2.92 4.00
N PHE A 122 8.09 3.39 5.11
CA PHE A 122 9.45 3.92 5.21
C PHE A 122 10.24 3.11 6.22
N ASP A 123 11.35 2.54 5.80
CA ASP A 123 12.35 1.94 6.70
C ASP A 123 13.41 2.99 7.03
N LEU A 124 13.20 3.75 8.08
CA LEU A 124 14.08 4.84 8.51
C LEU A 124 15.38 4.34 9.16
N GLY A 125 15.51 3.03 9.41
CA GLY A 125 16.70 2.42 10.02
C GLY A 125 17.84 2.15 9.05
N ASN A 126 17.55 2.00 7.75
CA ASN A 126 18.49 1.49 6.75
C ASN A 126 19.00 2.53 5.74
N VAL A 127 18.52 3.76 5.78
CA VAL A 127 18.87 4.77 4.78
C VAL A 127 19.35 6.05 5.48
N ASP A 128 20.34 6.72 4.91
CA ASP A 128 20.75 8.08 5.31
C ASP A 128 19.63 9.06 4.91
N ASN A 129 18.62 9.15 5.77
CA ASN A 129 17.30 9.70 5.45
C ASN A 129 16.97 10.98 6.20
N THR A 130 17.81 11.99 6.09
CA THR A 130 17.43 13.35 6.48
C THR A 130 16.14 13.77 5.79
N VAL A 131 15.98 13.49 4.50
CA VAL A 131 14.78 13.87 3.71
C VAL A 131 13.52 13.11 4.16
N GLN A 132 13.61 11.82 4.48
CA GLN A 132 12.43 11.05 4.92
C GLN A 132 12.06 11.34 6.37
N ARG A 133 13.04 11.61 7.24
CA ARG A 133 12.79 12.08 8.61
C ARG A 133 12.14 13.46 8.65
N ASP A 134 12.58 14.37 7.79
CA ASP A 134 11.94 15.68 7.62
C ASP A 134 10.49 15.56 7.15
N TYR A 135 10.16 14.46 6.45
CA TYR A 135 8.83 14.21 5.91
C TYR A 135 7.86 13.56 6.89
N MET A 136 8.35 12.74 7.83
CA MET A 136 7.56 12.03 8.84
C MET A 136 7.65 12.70 10.23
N GLY A 137 8.71 13.47 10.49
CA GLY A 137 9.04 13.91 11.85
C GLY A 137 9.34 12.71 12.76
N ASP A 138 9.00 12.85 14.05
CA ASP A 138 9.12 11.78 15.04
C ASP A 138 7.86 10.86 15.11
N ASN A 139 6.98 10.93 14.11
CA ASN A 139 5.73 10.20 14.11
C ASN A 139 5.92 8.79 13.51
N TYR A 140 5.29 7.79 14.10
CA TYR A 140 5.24 6.42 13.58
C TYR A 140 4.28 6.25 12.40
N GLY A 141 3.34 7.16 12.26
CA GLY A 141 2.39 7.22 11.16
C GLY A 141 1.96 8.65 10.90
N SER A 142 1.46 8.91 9.70
CA SER A 142 0.79 10.16 9.38
C SER A 142 -0.32 9.93 8.35
N PHE A 143 -1.36 10.74 8.47
CA PHE A 143 -2.54 10.70 7.63
C PHE A 143 -2.69 12.02 6.89
N ASN A 144 -2.91 11.96 5.59
CA ASN A 144 -3.12 13.12 4.76
C ASN A 144 -4.23 12.89 3.72
N ILE A 145 -4.92 13.96 3.34
CA ILE A 145 -5.95 13.94 2.30
C ILE A 145 -5.64 15.06 1.30
N PHE A 146 -5.56 14.70 0.02
CA PHE A 146 -5.29 15.66 -1.04
C PHE A 146 -5.93 15.26 -2.36
N VAL A 147 -5.98 16.18 -3.31
CA VAL A 147 -6.44 15.94 -4.68
C VAL A 147 -5.25 16.03 -5.63
N SER A 148 -5.05 15.01 -6.44
CA SER A 148 -4.09 14.96 -7.54
C SER A 148 -4.71 14.23 -8.72
N ASP A 149 -4.36 14.61 -9.94
CA ASP A 149 -4.86 13.99 -11.18
C ASP A 149 -6.37 13.78 -11.21
N ASN A 150 -7.10 14.78 -10.69
CA ASN A 150 -8.55 14.75 -10.54
C ASN A 150 -9.08 13.55 -9.73
N GLN A 151 -8.30 13.08 -8.75
CA GLN A 151 -8.68 12.02 -7.84
C GLN A 151 -8.45 12.47 -6.39
N LEU A 152 -9.30 12.01 -5.49
CA LEU A 152 -9.14 12.21 -4.04
C LEU A 152 -8.26 11.10 -3.47
N TYR A 153 -7.15 11.48 -2.86
CA TYR A 153 -6.22 10.55 -2.21
C TYR A 153 -6.33 10.63 -0.70
N VAL A 154 -6.27 9.47 -0.07
CA VAL A 154 -6.00 9.30 1.35
C VAL A 154 -4.62 8.68 1.45
N GLU A 155 -3.66 9.45 1.90
CA GLU A 155 -2.29 9.01 2.08
C GLU A 155 -2.07 8.58 3.52
N LEU A 156 -1.55 7.39 3.70
CA LEU A 156 -1.08 6.86 4.97
C LEU A 156 0.41 6.59 4.85
N ARG A 157 1.21 7.25 5.65
CA ARG A 157 2.65 7.01 5.77
C ARG A 157 2.93 6.25 7.04
N LEU A 158 3.77 5.22 6.95
CA LEU A 158 4.12 4.35 8.07
C LEU A 158 5.63 4.23 8.19
N ASP A 159 6.16 4.48 9.39
CA ASP A 159 7.51 4.03 9.73
C ASP A 159 7.45 2.53 10.08
N VAL A 160 8.12 1.72 9.29
CA VAL A 160 8.17 0.25 9.48
C VAL A 160 9.46 -0.22 10.15
N THR A 161 10.34 0.70 10.54
CA THR A 161 11.66 0.41 11.11
C THR A 161 11.53 -0.39 12.41
N ASN A 162 12.03 -1.62 12.42
CA ASN A 162 12.07 -2.49 13.59
C ASN A 162 10.72 -2.66 14.32
N ARG A 163 9.59 -2.58 13.60
CA ARG A 163 8.26 -2.67 14.17
C ARG A 163 7.58 -4.01 13.88
N SER A 164 6.92 -4.54 14.88
CA SER A 164 6.10 -5.74 14.75
C SER A 164 4.84 -5.49 13.92
N GLU A 165 4.23 -6.56 13.43
CA GLU A 165 2.95 -6.50 12.72
C GLU A 165 1.83 -5.90 13.58
N ASP A 166 1.83 -6.18 14.89
CA ASP A 166 0.84 -5.65 15.82
C ASP A 166 0.98 -4.13 15.99
N GLU A 167 2.21 -3.62 16.15
CA GLU A 167 2.48 -2.19 16.24
C GLU A 167 2.11 -1.43 14.96
N LEU A 168 2.39 -2.04 13.80
CA LEU A 168 2.01 -1.44 12.52
C LEU A 168 0.49 -1.48 12.30
N SER A 169 -0.17 -2.56 12.70
CA SER A 169 -1.64 -2.68 12.63
C SER A 169 -2.32 -1.67 13.53
N GLU A 170 -1.77 -1.44 14.72
CA GLU A 170 -2.25 -0.41 15.64
C GLU A 170 -2.07 1.01 15.06
N THR A 171 -0.91 1.31 14.47
CA THR A 171 -0.69 2.60 13.81
C THR A 171 -1.65 2.83 12.66
N ILE A 172 -1.89 1.82 11.83
CA ILE A 172 -2.91 1.90 10.76
C ILE A 172 -4.30 2.17 11.35
N ALA A 173 -4.67 1.50 12.43
CA ALA A 173 -5.94 1.72 13.09
C ALA A 173 -6.02 3.14 13.67
N HIS A 174 -4.94 3.63 14.26
CA HIS A 174 -4.85 5.00 14.76
C HIS A 174 -5.11 6.02 13.64
N GLU A 175 -4.36 5.93 12.55
CA GLU A 175 -4.47 6.90 11.46
C GLU A 175 -5.82 6.82 10.72
N LEU A 176 -6.28 5.60 10.38
CA LEU A 176 -7.46 5.45 9.54
C LEU A 176 -8.78 5.28 10.32
N ALA A 177 -8.77 4.76 11.56
CA ALA A 177 -9.99 4.63 12.34
C ALA A 177 -10.21 5.85 13.27
N LEU A 178 -9.17 6.41 13.86
CA LEU A 178 -9.27 7.62 14.67
C LEU A 178 -9.41 8.85 13.77
N HIS A 179 -8.33 9.22 13.07
CA HIS A 179 -8.30 10.43 12.24
C HIS A 179 -9.11 10.31 10.95
N GLY A 180 -9.10 9.15 10.29
CA GLY A 180 -9.88 8.88 9.08
C GLY A 180 -11.40 8.76 9.29
N SER A 181 -11.89 8.89 10.52
CA SER A 181 -13.35 8.82 10.80
C SER A 181 -14.15 9.93 10.13
N TYR A 182 -13.51 11.03 9.83
CA TYR A 182 -14.14 12.21 9.23
C TYR A 182 -13.98 12.29 7.71
N ILE A 183 -13.46 11.24 7.06
CA ILE A 183 -13.21 11.22 5.63
C ILE A 183 -14.44 11.56 4.79
N SER A 184 -15.64 11.22 5.24
CA SER A 184 -16.88 11.48 4.50
C SER A 184 -17.09 12.95 4.13
N LYS A 185 -16.70 13.89 5.00
CA LYS A 185 -16.78 15.32 4.71
C LYS A 185 -15.87 15.76 3.56
N TYR A 186 -14.72 15.13 3.42
CA TYR A 186 -13.77 15.39 2.32
C TYR A 186 -14.26 14.76 1.01
N VAL A 187 -14.82 13.55 1.08
CA VAL A 187 -15.45 12.88 -0.06
C VAL A 187 -16.60 13.72 -0.61
N GLU A 188 -17.45 14.26 0.26
CA GLU A 188 -18.60 15.10 -0.10
C GLU A 188 -18.11 16.39 -0.77
N ALA A 189 -17.17 17.10 -0.14
CA ALA A 189 -16.59 18.31 -0.70
C ALA A 189 -15.89 18.08 -2.06
N TYR A 190 -15.21 16.94 -2.22
CA TYR A 190 -14.61 16.54 -3.49
C TYR A 190 -15.68 16.28 -4.56
N ARG A 191 -16.73 15.49 -4.26
CA ARG A 191 -17.82 15.19 -5.20
C ARG A 191 -18.54 16.45 -5.71
N GLU A 192 -18.76 17.42 -4.83
CA GLU A 192 -19.38 18.70 -5.21
C GLU A 192 -18.51 19.54 -6.14
N ASN A 193 -17.21 19.32 -6.18
CA ASN A 193 -16.27 20.13 -6.93
C ASN A 193 -15.40 19.34 -7.94
N LYS A 194 -15.72 18.06 -8.19
CA LYS A 194 -14.91 17.16 -9.04
C LYS A 194 -14.75 17.65 -10.48
N ASP A 195 -15.68 18.45 -10.99
CA ASP A 195 -15.61 19.02 -12.33
C ASP A 195 -14.63 20.22 -12.44
N ASN A 196 -14.08 20.65 -11.29
CA ASN A 196 -13.07 21.70 -11.21
C ASN A 196 -11.93 21.23 -10.27
N PRO A 197 -10.91 20.51 -10.79
CA PRO A 197 -9.84 19.91 -9.98
C PRO A 197 -9.06 20.92 -9.14
N VAL A 198 -8.83 22.12 -9.66
CA VAL A 198 -8.12 23.20 -8.96
C VAL A 198 -8.91 23.62 -7.73
N LYS A 199 -10.20 23.90 -7.91
CA LYS A 199 -11.10 24.29 -6.81
C LYS A 199 -11.25 23.15 -5.78
N ALA A 200 -11.37 21.90 -6.25
CA ALA A 200 -11.42 20.74 -5.36
C ALA A 200 -10.15 20.64 -4.50
N SER A 201 -8.97 20.78 -5.12
CA SER A 201 -7.69 20.76 -4.42
C SER A 201 -7.57 21.88 -3.38
N GLU A 202 -7.96 23.11 -3.73
CA GLU A 202 -7.94 24.26 -2.80
C GLU A 202 -8.86 24.04 -1.60
N ILE A 203 -10.08 23.54 -1.84
CA ILE A 203 -11.05 23.26 -0.77
C ILE A 203 -10.52 22.19 0.16
N ILE A 204 -10.05 21.05 -0.37
CA ILE A 204 -9.53 19.94 0.42
C ILE A 204 -8.30 20.38 1.23
N SER A 205 -7.34 21.09 0.61
CA SER A 205 -6.16 21.61 1.30
C SER A 205 -6.52 22.56 2.44
N ARG A 206 -7.48 23.45 2.20
CA ARG A 206 -8.00 24.34 3.25
C ARG A 206 -8.68 23.59 4.38
N MET A 207 -9.51 22.57 4.06
CA MET A 207 -10.14 21.73 5.07
C MET A 207 -9.10 21.01 5.92
N MET A 208 -8.07 20.43 5.32
CA MET A 208 -6.97 19.77 6.04
C MET A 208 -6.23 20.73 6.95
N SER A 209 -5.88 21.94 6.45
CA SER A 209 -5.12 22.93 7.25
C SER A 209 -5.93 23.52 8.43
N GLN A 210 -7.24 23.49 8.34
CA GLN A 210 -8.16 24.01 9.35
C GLN A 210 -8.76 22.91 10.25
N ASP A 211 -8.40 21.65 9.99
CA ASP A 211 -8.97 20.53 10.72
C ASP A 211 -8.33 20.38 12.11
N PRO A 212 -9.05 20.68 13.19
CA PRO A 212 -8.53 20.57 14.54
C PRO A 212 -8.53 19.11 15.04
N HIS A 213 -9.01 18.16 14.25
CA HIS A 213 -9.28 16.80 14.71
C HIS A 213 -8.04 16.09 15.23
N GLY A 214 -6.85 16.30 14.64
CA GLY A 214 -5.63 15.64 15.10
C GLY A 214 -5.40 15.81 16.61
N ASN A 215 -5.22 17.04 17.06
CA ASN A 215 -5.00 17.33 18.49
C ASN A 215 -6.21 17.00 19.36
N LYS A 216 -7.41 17.28 18.86
CA LYS A 216 -8.65 16.97 19.59
C LYS A 216 -8.86 15.46 19.72
N ASP A 217 -8.63 14.69 18.68
CA ASP A 217 -8.76 13.24 18.70
C ASP A 217 -7.80 12.60 19.70
N HIS A 218 -6.56 13.07 19.79
CA HIS A 218 -5.60 12.59 20.78
C HIS A 218 -6.02 12.93 22.21
N ALA A 219 -6.52 14.13 22.47
CA ALA A 219 -7.05 14.51 23.77
C ALA A 219 -8.27 13.67 24.14
N ASP A 220 -9.23 13.56 23.23
CA ASP A 220 -10.45 12.76 23.42
C ASP A 220 -10.13 11.28 23.63
N LEU A 221 -9.12 10.72 22.92
CA LEU A 221 -8.67 9.34 23.11
C LEU A 221 -8.08 9.13 24.51
N LYS A 222 -7.24 10.05 24.98
CA LYS A 222 -6.66 10.03 26.32
C LYS A 222 -7.76 10.03 27.40
N ASP A 223 -8.79 10.82 27.20
CA ASP A 223 -9.91 10.96 28.12
C ASP A 223 -11.00 9.90 27.90
N ASN A 224 -10.81 8.98 26.96
CA ASN A 224 -11.80 7.95 26.54
C ASN A 224 -13.18 8.55 26.20
N ASN A 225 -13.19 9.66 25.49
CA ASN A 225 -14.42 10.39 25.15
C ASN A 225 -15.24 9.65 24.08
N GLN A 226 -16.27 8.93 24.55
CA GLN A 226 -17.16 8.14 23.70
C GLN A 226 -18.08 9.00 22.78
N SER A 227 -18.09 10.33 22.95
CA SER A 227 -18.79 11.23 22.03
C SER A 227 -17.97 11.52 20.76
N ASN A 228 -16.67 11.22 20.76
CA ASN A 228 -15.82 11.32 19.58
C ASN A 228 -15.91 10.03 18.75
N ILE A 229 -16.46 10.13 17.54
CA ILE A 229 -16.65 8.96 16.65
C ILE A 229 -15.31 8.31 16.27
N GLY A 230 -14.23 9.08 16.17
CA GLY A 230 -12.88 8.57 15.91
C GLY A 230 -12.41 7.68 17.04
N VAL A 231 -12.56 8.13 18.29
CA VAL A 231 -12.22 7.35 19.48
C VAL A 231 -13.01 6.04 19.50
N VAL A 232 -14.31 6.09 19.30
CA VAL A 232 -15.17 4.89 19.28
C VAL A 232 -14.74 3.92 18.19
N ASN A 233 -14.47 4.40 16.98
CA ASN A 233 -14.04 3.58 15.85
C ASN A 233 -12.67 2.94 16.12
N TYR A 234 -11.70 3.71 16.64
CA TYR A 234 -10.38 3.21 16.98
C TYR A 234 -10.45 2.11 18.06
N LEU A 235 -11.12 2.37 19.17
CA LEU A 235 -11.24 1.40 20.26
C LEU A 235 -11.95 0.11 19.84
N ASN A 236 -12.99 0.20 19.01
CA ASN A 236 -13.66 -0.96 18.45
C ASN A 236 -12.74 -1.75 17.51
N THR A 237 -11.98 -1.05 16.66
CA THR A 237 -10.99 -1.68 15.76
C THR A 237 -9.91 -2.42 16.57
N MET A 238 -9.35 -1.79 17.61
CA MET A 238 -8.37 -2.42 18.50
C MET A 238 -8.93 -3.67 19.19
N LYS A 239 -10.16 -3.58 19.71
CA LYS A 239 -10.84 -4.72 20.33
C LYS A 239 -11.05 -5.88 19.34
N GLU A 240 -11.46 -5.58 18.12
CA GLU A 240 -11.68 -6.58 17.07
C GLU A 240 -10.37 -7.26 16.62
N MET A 241 -9.25 -6.54 16.67
CA MET A 241 -7.91 -7.09 16.42
C MET A 241 -7.36 -7.92 17.59
N GLY A 242 -7.98 -7.82 18.78
CA GLY A 242 -7.46 -8.40 20.02
C GLY A 242 -6.23 -7.67 20.55
N LEU A 243 -6.01 -6.43 20.15
CA LEU A 243 -4.90 -5.57 20.56
C LEU A 243 -5.35 -4.61 21.66
N LYS A 244 -4.40 -4.22 22.51
CA LYS A 244 -4.63 -3.15 23.49
C LYS A 244 -4.15 -1.82 22.88
N PRO A 245 -4.93 -0.74 23.01
CA PRO A 245 -4.47 0.58 22.62
C PRO A 245 -3.15 0.90 23.34
N GLN A 246 -2.15 1.36 22.62
CA GLN A 246 -0.92 1.81 23.27
C GLN A 246 -1.28 2.99 24.19
N LYS A 247 -0.79 2.96 25.40
CA LYS A 247 -0.75 4.15 26.23
C LYS A 247 0.19 5.11 25.51
N GLN A 248 -0.36 6.21 24.99
CA GLN A 248 0.46 7.23 24.34
C GLN A 248 1.69 7.48 25.21
N VAL A 249 2.86 7.26 24.61
CA VAL A 249 4.13 7.57 25.23
C VAL A 249 4.07 9.07 25.56
N LYS A 250 4.33 9.41 26.81
CA LYS A 250 4.42 10.80 27.22
C LYS A 250 5.39 11.52 26.32
N GLU A 251 4.93 12.60 25.69
CA GLU A 251 5.80 13.63 25.15
C GLU A 251 6.83 14.08 26.22
#